data_2b9ab99665fa56b9bd0f0f69c07f92a0
#
_entry.id   2b9ab99665fa56b9bd0f0f69c07f92a0
#
_cell.length_a   1.000
_cell.length_b   1.000
_cell.length_c   1.000
_cell.angle_alpha   90.00
_cell.angle_beta   90.00
_cell.angle_gamma   90.00
#
_symmetry.space_group_name_H-M   'P 1'
#
loop_
_entity.id
_entity.type
_entity.pdbx_description
1 polymer ?
#
loop_
_entity_poly.entity_id
_entity_poly.type
_entity_poly.pdbx_seq_one_letter_code
_entity_poly.pdbx_strand_id
1 'polypeptide(L)'
;MDAPARSFDRAFARTYAAWERFAAGDGDASDVPPAIAMSWYRCRDVYRIDPTRARPAPAPDAADPADPAGRPVHGGVLARLGALGAALASRTGNRVATVTDGHGTVLATWGDGPTRRRAPDAGLDPALAWSEPVAGTNGVGTSLVARRVCSVRGPEHWSTALHEWSCTGVAFADPVTGAPLATLTLASWREMVPIRPVDLLVATAPVAALLQGTAAHHGRRIATAFAELERRTTGPLLALDLAGRVVAANTAARRRGAVPGEYATGRTPGPRDIHSLGHVAPDVRERVRDDPGWRGTVSLRSAVTDEDETFRVIPVVAGADPIAFLACTDARAGCGEPLDRVPAPRRGGRPQRVPAVGPGGQIVVLNPREIRSARADGHAVWFATDHGPRRATRRGIDLVERDLAGAGFLRVHRSHLVNVARIRDVARDGDRLVISTAPEERIPVSRRHVPAVRRALGI
;
A
#
# COMPACT_ATOMS: atom_id res chain seq x y z
N MET A 1 -18.07 33.90 -33.33
CA MET A 1 -17.91 32.74 -32.42
C MET A 1 -16.44 32.41 -32.13
N ASP A 2 -15.52 33.38 -32.08
CA ASP A 2 -14.06 33.12 -31.95
C ASP A 2 -13.42 33.53 -30.62
N ALA A 3 -14.16 34.15 -29.70
CA ALA A 3 -13.59 34.69 -28.48
C ALA A 3 -13.15 33.61 -27.45
N PRO A 4 -13.90 32.51 -27.19
CA PRO A 4 -13.49 31.51 -26.23
C PRO A 4 -12.28 30.68 -26.70
N ALA A 5 -12.13 30.36 -27.97
CA ALA A 5 -11.01 29.64 -28.52
C ALA A 5 -9.68 30.41 -28.36
N ARG A 6 -9.67 31.70 -28.69
CA ARG A 6 -8.46 32.54 -28.53
C ARG A 6 -8.05 32.78 -27.09
N SER A 7 -8.99 32.83 -26.18
CA SER A 7 -8.71 32.96 -24.73
C SER A 7 -8.04 31.68 -24.18
N PHE A 8 -8.49 30.53 -24.67
CA PHE A 8 -7.93 29.23 -24.32
C PHE A 8 -6.49 29.08 -24.82
N ASP A 9 -6.24 29.36 -26.10
CA ASP A 9 -4.89 29.26 -26.68
C ASP A 9 -3.87 30.11 -25.93
N ARG A 10 -4.27 31.30 -25.47
CA ARG A 10 -3.42 32.16 -24.62
C ARG A 10 -3.18 31.61 -23.25
N ALA A 11 -4.17 30.99 -22.60
CA ALA A 11 -4.01 30.38 -21.29
C ALA A 11 -3.14 29.13 -21.37
N PHE A 12 -3.36 28.30 -22.39
CA PHE A 12 -2.52 27.12 -22.65
C PHE A 12 -1.05 27.54 -22.91
N ALA A 13 -0.81 28.50 -23.78
CA ALA A 13 0.55 28.95 -24.09
C ALA A 13 1.28 29.52 -22.87
N ARG A 14 0.58 30.26 -21.99
CA ARG A 14 1.17 30.76 -20.73
C ARG A 14 1.54 29.60 -19.78
N THR A 15 0.64 28.65 -19.58
CA THR A 15 0.89 27.48 -18.72
C THR A 15 2.00 26.62 -19.30
N TYR A 16 2.05 26.44 -20.62
CA TYR A 16 3.12 25.70 -21.29
C TYR A 16 4.49 26.38 -21.08
N ALA A 17 4.58 27.68 -21.26
CA ALA A 17 5.80 28.42 -21.03
C ALA A 17 6.25 28.38 -19.55
N ALA A 18 5.31 28.42 -18.61
CA ALA A 18 5.60 28.25 -17.18
C ALA A 18 6.13 26.84 -16.89
N TRP A 19 5.48 25.81 -17.45
CA TRP A 19 5.91 24.42 -17.31
C TRP A 19 7.31 24.20 -17.90
N GLU A 20 7.58 24.73 -19.10
CA GLU A 20 8.87 24.58 -19.79
C GLU A 20 10.00 25.19 -18.97
N ARG A 21 9.85 26.43 -18.49
CA ARG A 21 10.84 27.06 -17.59
C ARG A 21 11.02 26.25 -16.32
N PHE A 22 9.93 25.85 -15.68
CA PHE A 22 10.01 25.11 -14.43
C PHE A 22 10.67 23.74 -14.60
N ALA A 23 10.35 22.99 -15.67
CA ALA A 23 10.93 21.70 -15.99
C ALA A 23 12.44 21.78 -16.31
N ALA A 24 12.87 22.88 -16.94
CA ALA A 24 14.27 23.20 -17.21
C ALA A 24 15.06 23.60 -15.94
N GLY A 25 14.38 23.88 -14.84
CA GLY A 25 15.01 24.39 -13.61
C GLY A 25 15.09 25.93 -13.55
N ASP A 26 14.57 26.61 -14.55
CA ASP A 26 14.64 28.07 -14.72
C ASP A 26 13.31 28.70 -14.27
N GLY A 27 13.11 28.90 -12.98
CA GLY A 27 11.95 29.61 -12.47
C GLY A 27 11.15 28.87 -11.40
N ASP A 28 10.09 29.53 -10.97
CA ASP A 28 9.12 29.02 -10.01
C ASP A 28 7.80 28.63 -10.68
N ALA A 29 6.89 28.08 -9.90
CA ALA A 29 5.58 27.64 -10.35
C ALA A 29 4.47 28.64 -9.94
N SER A 30 4.78 29.95 -9.85
CA SER A 30 3.82 30.98 -9.40
C SER A 30 2.67 31.21 -10.38
N ASP A 31 2.89 30.91 -11.65
CA ASP A 31 1.91 31.10 -12.72
C ASP A 31 0.81 30.03 -12.82
N VAL A 32 0.86 29.01 -11.94
CA VAL A 32 -0.12 27.90 -11.91
C VAL A 32 -0.84 27.81 -10.57
N PRO A 33 -2.00 27.11 -10.50
CA PRO A 33 -2.69 26.93 -9.24
C PRO A 33 -1.80 26.28 -8.16
N PRO A 34 -1.92 26.68 -6.88
CA PRO A 34 -1.02 26.20 -5.82
C PRO A 34 -0.93 24.66 -5.71
N ALA A 35 -2.03 23.94 -5.97
CA ALA A 35 -2.03 22.47 -5.96
C ALA A 35 -1.16 21.90 -7.09
N ILE A 36 -1.14 22.52 -8.24
CA ILE A 36 -0.32 22.14 -9.40
C ILE A 36 1.15 22.49 -9.10
N ALA A 37 1.42 23.69 -8.61
CA ALA A 37 2.76 24.11 -8.22
C ALA A 37 3.39 23.13 -7.24
N MET A 38 2.68 22.78 -6.16
CA MET A 38 3.14 21.81 -5.16
C MET A 38 3.38 20.42 -5.78
N SER A 39 2.56 20.00 -6.72
CA SER A 39 2.74 18.75 -7.44
C SER A 39 3.99 18.79 -8.33
N TRP A 40 4.21 19.88 -9.08
CA TRP A 40 5.39 20.06 -9.90
C TRP A 40 6.69 20.02 -9.08
N TYR A 41 6.72 20.69 -7.92
CA TYR A 41 7.87 20.61 -7.00
C TYR A 41 8.12 19.16 -6.55
N ARG A 42 7.07 18.40 -6.21
CA ARG A 42 7.25 16.98 -5.85
C ARG A 42 7.78 16.16 -7.03
N CYS A 43 7.23 16.37 -8.23
CA CYS A 43 7.64 15.64 -9.44
C CYS A 43 9.12 15.90 -9.77
N ARG A 44 9.55 17.15 -9.72
CA ARG A 44 10.92 17.54 -10.04
C ARG A 44 11.90 17.18 -8.92
N ASP A 45 11.62 17.63 -7.69
CA ASP A 45 12.64 17.67 -6.63
C ASP A 45 12.61 16.41 -5.74
N VAL A 46 11.42 15.80 -5.54
CA VAL A 46 11.26 14.64 -4.67
C VAL A 46 11.27 13.34 -5.47
N TYR A 47 10.44 13.26 -6.51
CA TYR A 47 10.31 12.04 -7.31
C TYR A 47 11.31 11.97 -8.46
N ARG A 48 11.84 13.12 -8.89
CA ARG A 48 12.83 13.24 -9.98
C ARG A 48 12.34 12.60 -11.28
N ILE A 49 11.10 12.89 -11.64
CA ILE A 49 10.44 12.35 -12.81
C ILE A 49 10.85 13.17 -14.03
N ASP A 50 11.38 12.50 -15.04
CA ASP A 50 11.59 13.11 -16.36
C ASP A 50 10.23 13.37 -17.04
N PRO A 51 9.85 14.62 -17.31
CA PRO A 51 8.54 14.96 -17.85
C PRO A 51 8.30 14.41 -19.26
N THR A 52 9.36 14.11 -20.01
CA THR A 52 9.27 13.56 -21.38
C THR A 52 9.08 12.03 -21.38
N ARG A 53 9.43 11.36 -20.28
CA ARG A 53 9.38 9.91 -20.10
C ARG A 53 8.31 9.44 -19.13
N ALA A 54 7.71 10.36 -18.38
CA ALA A 54 6.67 10.02 -17.41
C ALA A 54 5.47 9.35 -18.10
N ARG A 55 5.23 8.11 -17.75
CA ARG A 55 4.09 7.31 -18.26
C ARG A 55 3.57 6.41 -17.14
N PRO A 56 2.27 6.10 -17.15
CA PRO A 56 1.74 5.06 -16.29
C PRO A 56 2.49 3.75 -16.52
N ALA A 57 2.77 3.04 -15.46
CA ALA A 57 3.48 1.76 -15.49
C ALA A 57 2.62 0.67 -14.83
N PRO A 58 2.82 -0.61 -15.15
CA PRO A 58 2.16 -1.69 -14.42
C PRO A 58 2.36 -1.53 -12.92
N ALA A 59 1.29 -1.67 -12.16
CA ALA A 59 1.35 -1.59 -10.71
C ALA A 59 2.25 -2.74 -10.19
N PRO A 60 3.22 -2.46 -9.31
CA PRO A 60 4.20 -3.47 -8.87
C PRO A 60 3.57 -4.66 -8.13
N ASP A 61 2.39 -4.48 -7.58
CA ASP A 61 1.60 -5.52 -6.91
C ASP A 61 0.11 -5.27 -7.26
N ALA A 62 -0.24 -5.38 -8.55
CA ALA A 62 -1.65 -5.51 -8.89
C ALA A 62 -2.12 -6.80 -8.21
N ALA A 63 -2.82 -6.66 -7.07
CA ALA A 63 -3.44 -7.77 -6.39
C ALA A 63 -4.23 -8.55 -7.46
N ASP A 64 -3.99 -9.85 -7.56
CA ASP A 64 -4.75 -10.72 -8.45
C ASP A 64 -6.24 -10.41 -8.23
N PRO A 65 -6.98 -9.94 -9.25
CA PRO A 65 -8.41 -9.65 -9.08
C PRO A 65 -9.19 -10.89 -8.63
N ALA A 66 -8.59 -12.08 -8.72
CA ALA A 66 -9.12 -13.33 -8.20
C ALA A 66 -8.69 -13.61 -6.74
N ASP A 67 -7.77 -12.84 -6.13
CA ASP A 67 -7.38 -13.03 -4.73
C ASP A 67 -8.52 -12.60 -3.78
N PRO A 68 -9.21 -13.53 -3.12
CA PRO A 68 -10.26 -13.20 -2.17
C PRO A 68 -9.70 -12.52 -0.90
N ALA A 69 -8.38 -12.61 -0.64
CA ALA A 69 -7.72 -11.91 0.46
C ALA A 69 -7.56 -10.41 0.18
N GLY A 70 -7.49 -10.06 -1.10
CA GLY A 70 -7.45 -8.67 -1.59
C GLY A 70 -8.81 -8.01 -1.75
N ARG A 71 -9.94 -8.69 -1.46
CA ARG A 71 -11.27 -8.05 -1.56
C ARG A 71 -11.30 -6.83 -0.66
N PRO A 72 -11.45 -5.63 -1.23
CA PRO A 72 -11.45 -4.42 -0.43
C PRO A 72 -12.64 -4.45 0.52
N VAL A 73 -12.39 -4.15 1.80
CA VAL A 73 -13.42 -3.91 2.83
C VAL A 73 -14.50 -2.92 2.32
N HIS A 74 -14.19 -2.21 1.26
CA HIS A 74 -15.01 -1.19 0.60
C HIS A 74 -15.53 -1.59 -0.79
N GLY A 75 -15.70 -2.90 -1.09
CA GLY A 75 -16.18 -3.36 -2.41
C GLY A 75 -17.48 -2.69 -2.87
N GLY A 76 -18.40 -2.43 -1.94
CA GLY A 76 -19.62 -1.69 -2.22
C GLY A 76 -19.39 -0.22 -2.65
N VAL A 77 -18.32 0.41 -2.16
CA VAL A 77 -17.93 1.77 -2.55
C VAL A 77 -17.36 1.77 -3.96
N LEU A 78 -16.46 0.84 -4.28
CA LEU A 78 -15.88 0.72 -5.62
C LEU A 78 -16.94 0.43 -6.68
N ALA A 79 -17.90 -0.45 -6.39
CA ALA A 79 -19.02 -0.74 -7.28
C ALA A 79 -19.88 0.51 -7.54
N ARG A 80 -20.15 1.32 -6.50
CA ARG A 80 -20.90 2.59 -6.66
C ARG A 80 -20.10 3.64 -7.43
N LEU A 81 -18.80 3.75 -7.20
CA LEU A 81 -17.93 4.63 -7.98
C LEU A 81 -17.90 4.19 -9.44
N GLY A 82 -17.86 2.89 -9.71
CA GLY A 82 -17.94 2.34 -11.06
C GLY A 82 -19.25 2.70 -11.76
N ALA A 83 -20.38 2.48 -11.13
CA ALA A 83 -21.68 2.83 -11.66
C ALA A 83 -21.81 4.35 -11.91
N LEU A 84 -21.33 5.18 -10.99
CA LEU A 84 -21.30 6.62 -11.14
C LEU A 84 -20.36 7.06 -12.29
N GLY A 85 -19.17 6.48 -12.38
CA GLY A 85 -18.22 6.75 -13.46
C GLY A 85 -18.80 6.44 -14.84
N ALA A 86 -19.42 5.27 -14.98
CA ALA A 86 -20.12 4.87 -16.20
C ALA A 86 -21.22 5.86 -16.56
N ALA A 87 -22.06 6.25 -15.60
CA ALA A 87 -23.16 7.20 -15.82
C ALA A 87 -22.64 8.60 -16.20
N LEU A 88 -21.56 9.07 -15.56
CA LEU A 88 -20.98 10.39 -15.89
C LEU A 88 -20.30 10.37 -17.27
N ALA A 89 -19.62 9.30 -17.64
CA ALA A 89 -19.01 9.17 -18.95
C ALA A 89 -20.06 9.15 -20.07
N SER A 90 -21.17 8.42 -19.88
CA SER A 90 -22.24 8.30 -20.88
C SER A 90 -23.04 9.60 -21.10
N ARG A 91 -23.22 10.41 -20.04
CA ARG A 91 -24.03 11.64 -20.11
C ARG A 91 -23.35 12.80 -20.83
N THR A 92 -22.06 12.79 -20.92
CA THR A 92 -21.28 13.98 -21.31
C THR A 92 -20.60 13.86 -22.66
N GLY A 93 -20.59 12.69 -23.31
CA GLY A 93 -19.85 12.44 -24.56
C GLY A 93 -18.37 12.87 -24.46
N ASN A 94 -17.49 12.35 -25.29
CA ASN A 94 -16.07 12.72 -25.34
C ASN A 94 -15.30 12.72 -24.00
N ARG A 95 -15.78 11.93 -23.02
CA ARG A 95 -15.14 11.80 -21.71
C ARG A 95 -14.87 10.36 -21.35
N VAL A 96 -13.82 10.18 -20.57
CA VAL A 96 -13.46 8.90 -19.97
C VAL A 96 -13.52 9.04 -18.47
N ALA A 97 -14.22 8.12 -17.82
CA ALA A 97 -14.24 7.98 -16.37
C ALA A 97 -13.32 6.83 -15.97
N THR A 98 -12.46 7.05 -14.99
CA THR A 98 -11.54 6.06 -14.46
C THR A 98 -11.72 5.95 -12.96
N VAL A 99 -11.85 4.73 -12.44
CA VAL A 99 -11.80 4.42 -11.01
C VAL A 99 -10.49 3.73 -10.71
N THR A 100 -9.81 4.19 -9.66
CA THR A 100 -8.58 3.59 -9.16
C THR A 100 -8.75 3.16 -7.71
N ASP A 101 -7.84 2.30 -7.25
CA ASP A 101 -7.63 2.06 -5.83
C ASP A 101 -6.92 3.23 -5.12
N GLY A 102 -6.63 3.08 -3.83
CA GLY A 102 -5.93 4.09 -3.03
C GLY A 102 -4.45 4.27 -3.38
N HIS A 103 -3.88 3.40 -4.19
CA HIS A 103 -2.51 3.48 -4.71
C HIS A 103 -2.46 4.13 -6.10
N GLY A 104 -3.63 4.41 -6.68
CA GLY A 104 -3.74 4.97 -8.03
C GLY A 104 -3.70 3.92 -9.13
N THR A 105 -3.86 2.63 -8.81
CA THR A 105 -3.98 1.56 -9.80
C THR A 105 -5.36 1.61 -10.45
N VAL A 106 -5.41 1.65 -11.78
CA VAL A 106 -6.67 1.64 -12.53
C VAL A 106 -7.39 0.31 -12.33
N LEU A 107 -8.61 0.38 -11.80
CA LEU A 107 -9.50 -0.78 -11.64
C LEU A 107 -10.44 -0.93 -12.82
N ALA A 108 -10.95 0.19 -13.32
CA ALA A 108 -11.87 0.17 -14.45
C ALA A 108 -11.93 1.55 -15.14
N THR A 109 -12.26 1.52 -16.43
CA THR A 109 -12.39 2.71 -17.28
C THR A 109 -13.65 2.60 -18.12
N TRP A 110 -14.44 3.68 -18.13
CA TRP A 110 -15.67 3.82 -18.92
C TRP A 110 -15.58 5.04 -19.80
N GLY A 111 -16.25 5.00 -20.90
CA GLY A 111 -16.34 6.12 -21.84
C GLY A 111 -16.91 5.66 -23.16
N ASP A 112 -17.19 6.58 -24.03
CA ASP A 112 -17.65 6.36 -25.38
C ASP A 112 -16.82 7.15 -26.40
N GLY A 113 -17.06 6.86 -27.69
CA GLY A 113 -16.56 7.63 -28.80
C GLY A 113 -15.03 7.77 -28.90
N PRO A 114 -14.58 8.91 -29.43
CA PRO A 114 -13.17 9.11 -29.76
C PRO A 114 -12.23 9.10 -28.55
N THR A 115 -12.66 9.65 -27.41
CA THR A 115 -11.84 9.75 -26.20
C THR A 115 -11.54 8.39 -25.62
N ARG A 116 -12.53 7.47 -25.61
CA ARG A 116 -12.30 6.09 -25.16
C ARG A 116 -11.31 5.34 -26.04
N ARG A 117 -11.35 5.54 -27.35
CA ARG A 117 -10.38 4.89 -28.28
C ARG A 117 -8.94 5.33 -28.03
N ARG A 118 -8.74 6.51 -27.45
CA ARG A 118 -7.42 7.04 -27.07
C ARG A 118 -7.01 6.71 -25.64
N ALA A 119 -7.92 6.17 -24.84
CA ALA A 119 -7.64 5.83 -23.44
C ALA A 119 -6.46 4.85 -23.29
N PRO A 120 -6.32 3.77 -24.10
CA PRO A 120 -5.15 2.91 -24.05
C PRO A 120 -3.84 3.64 -24.39
N ASP A 121 -3.84 4.51 -25.41
CA ASP A 121 -2.66 5.30 -25.79
C ASP A 121 -2.21 6.25 -24.66
N ALA A 122 -3.17 6.71 -23.87
CA ALA A 122 -2.90 7.49 -22.65
C ALA A 122 -2.55 6.62 -21.44
N GLY A 123 -2.63 5.28 -21.55
CA GLY A 123 -2.36 4.37 -20.43
C GLY A 123 -3.47 4.32 -19.39
N LEU A 124 -4.74 4.50 -19.79
CA LEU A 124 -5.92 4.37 -18.92
C LEU A 124 -6.46 2.93 -18.87
N ASP A 125 -5.59 1.95 -19.11
CA ASP A 125 -5.92 0.54 -19.02
C ASP A 125 -5.89 0.04 -17.56
N PRO A 126 -6.70 -0.98 -17.23
CA PRO A 126 -6.63 -1.63 -15.93
C PRO A 126 -5.22 -2.13 -15.58
N ALA A 127 -4.93 -2.16 -14.29
CA ALA A 127 -3.65 -2.53 -13.69
C ALA A 127 -2.48 -1.55 -13.95
N LEU A 128 -2.70 -0.41 -14.59
CA LEU A 128 -1.70 0.65 -14.69
C LEU A 128 -1.77 1.61 -13.50
N ALA A 129 -0.61 2.01 -13.00
CA ALA A 129 -0.49 2.93 -11.86
C ALA A 129 -0.39 4.38 -12.32
N TRP A 130 -1.27 5.21 -11.76
CA TRP A 130 -1.37 6.65 -12.00
C TRP A 130 -1.02 7.49 -10.78
N SER A 131 -0.34 6.89 -9.80
CA SER A 131 0.16 7.66 -8.67
C SER A 131 1.12 8.77 -9.12
N GLU A 132 1.18 9.85 -8.36
CA GLU A 132 2.02 11.01 -8.71
C GLU A 132 3.51 10.65 -8.85
N PRO A 133 4.10 9.75 -8.01
CA PRO A 133 5.48 9.30 -8.19
C PRO A 133 5.77 8.52 -9.49
N VAL A 134 4.73 7.99 -10.14
CA VAL A 134 4.86 7.20 -11.39
C VAL A 134 4.56 8.03 -12.61
N ALA A 135 3.40 8.68 -12.65
CA ALA A 135 2.89 9.37 -13.84
C ALA A 135 3.01 10.91 -13.76
N GLY A 136 3.58 11.44 -12.69
CA GLY A 136 3.68 12.87 -12.46
C GLY A 136 2.33 13.51 -12.10
N THR A 137 2.22 14.83 -12.22
CA THR A 137 1.00 15.59 -11.96
C THR A 137 -0.11 15.14 -12.89
N ASN A 138 -1.20 14.61 -12.34
CA ASN A 138 -2.36 14.12 -13.06
C ASN A 138 -3.61 14.10 -12.17
N GLY A 139 -4.80 13.91 -12.73
CA GLY A 139 -6.06 13.95 -11.99
C GLY A 139 -6.18 12.89 -10.88
N VAL A 140 -5.60 11.70 -11.07
CA VAL A 140 -5.59 10.61 -10.08
C VAL A 140 -4.58 10.90 -8.98
N GLY A 141 -3.29 10.93 -9.32
CA GLY A 141 -2.20 11.04 -8.36
C GLY A 141 -2.25 12.30 -7.52
N THR A 142 -2.53 13.45 -8.18
CA THR A 142 -2.60 14.75 -7.47
C THR A 142 -3.79 14.81 -6.51
N SER A 143 -4.96 14.23 -6.89
CA SER A 143 -6.11 14.18 -5.96
C SER A 143 -5.86 13.27 -4.76
N LEU A 144 -5.17 12.14 -4.94
CA LEU A 144 -4.77 11.23 -3.85
C LEU A 144 -3.85 11.92 -2.84
N VAL A 145 -2.81 12.60 -3.34
CA VAL A 145 -1.86 13.32 -2.47
C VAL A 145 -2.53 14.50 -1.76
N ALA A 146 -3.32 15.30 -2.51
CA ALA A 146 -4.01 16.46 -1.96
C ALA A 146 -5.22 16.09 -1.08
N ARG A 147 -5.73 14.85 -1.16
CA ARG A 147 -6.93 14.36 -0.46
C ARG A 147 -8.16 15.25 -0.70
N ARG A 148 -8.29 15.77 -1.89
CA ARG A 148 -9.38 16.66 -2.33
C ARG A 148 -9.58 16.56 -3.83
N VAL A 149 -10.64 17.17 -4.31
CA VAL A 149 -10.86 17.31 -5.75
C VAL A 149 -9.76 18.17 -6.36
N CYS A 150 -9.18 17.70 -7.46
CA CYS A 150 -8.15 18.40 -8.23
C CYS A 150 -8.48 18.37 -9.72
N SER A 151 -8.30 19.50 -10.38
CA SER A 151 -8.31 19.59 -11.85
C SER A 151 -6.90 19.82 -12.34
N VAL A 152 -6.53 19.15 -13.41
CA VAL A 152 -5.24 19.27 -14.10
C VAL A 152 -5.53 19.42 -15.59
N ARG A 153 -5.04 20.48 -16.23
CA ARG A 153 -5.44 20.88 -17.60
C ARG A 153 -4.22 21.03 -18.46
N GLY A 154 -4.20 20.37 -19.60
CA GLY A 154 -3.14 20.56 -20.58
C GLY A 154 -1.74 20.55 -19.96
N PRO A 155 -0.94 21.60 -20.14
CA PRO A 155 0.41 21.70 -19.60
C PRO A 155 0.51 21.81 -18.07
N GLU A 156 -0.59 21.81 -17.32
CA GLU A 156 -0.55 21.58 -15.87
C GLU A 156 -0.13 20.14 -15.53
N HIS A 157 -0.32 19.19 -16.45
CA HIS A 157 0.24 17.84 -16.31
C HIS A 157 1.77 17.90 -16.37
N TRP A 158 2.41 17.10 -15.53
CA TRP A 158 3.88 16.98 -15.54
C TRP A 158 4.39 16.31 -16.81
N SER A 159 3.73 15.25 -17.26
CA SER A 159 4.09 14.51 -18.46
C SER A 159 3.61 15.24 -19.73
N THR A 160 4.53 15.44 -20.69
CA THR A 160 4.21 16.02 -22.01
C THR A 160 3.17 15.20 -22.77
N ALA A 161 3.13 13.88 -22.58
CA ALA A 161 2.15 12.99 -23.20
C ALA A 161 0.69 13.32 -22.81
N LEU A 162 0.50 14.07 -21.72
CA LEU A 162 -0.82 14.41 -21.18
C LEU A 162 -1.21 15.86 -21.46
N HIS A 163 -0.41 16.63 -22.18
CA HIS A 163 -0.71 18.06 -22.45
C HIS A 163 -1.96 18.28 -23.31
N GLU A 164 -2.45 17.26 -24.02
CA GLU A 164 -3.73 17.33 -24.73
C GLU A 164 -4.93 16.87 -23.86
N TRP A 165 -4.70 16.49 -22.61
CA TRP A 165 -5.74 16.01 -21.71
C TRP A 165 -6.15 17.05 -20.68
N SER A 166 -7.40 17.00 -20.28
CA SER A 166 -7.94 17.73 -19.12
C SER A 166 -8.60 16.74 -18.19
N CYS A 167 -8.16 16.72 -16.93
CA CYS A 167 -8.59 15.75 -15.93
C CYS A 167 -9.18 16.47 -14.72
N THR A 168 -10.23 15.89 -14.13
CA THR A 168 -10.71 16.27 -12.80
C THR A 168 -10.92 15.03 -12.01
N GLY A 169 -10.17 14.89 -10.91
CA GLY A 169 -10.20 13.72 -10.01
C GLY A 169 -10.67 14.09 -8.60
N VAL A 170 -11.38 13.19 -7.96
CA VAL A 170 -11.74 13.24 -6.54
C VAL A 170 -11.23 12.00 -5.84
N ALA A 171 -10.55 12.18 -4.72
CA ALA A 171 -10.06 11.09 -3.90
C ALA A 171 -11.01 10.82 -2.73
N PHE A 172 -11.17 9.54 -2.41
CA PHE A 172 -11.89 9.05 -1.24
C PHE A 172 -10.91 8.46 -0.25
N ALA A 173 -11.04 8.84 0.99
CA ALA A 173 -10.24 8.31 2.09
C ALA A 173 -11.13 7.55 3.07
N ASP A 174 -10.57 6.58 3.74
CA ASP A 174 -11.18 5.94 4.88
C ASP A 174 -11.44 6.98 5.97
N PRO A 175 -12.69 7.18 6.41
CA PRO A 175 -13.02 8.21 7.39
C PRO A 175 -12.37 8.00 8.77
N VAL A 176 -11.95 6.76 9.07
CA VAL A 176 -11.34 6.39 10.35
C VAL A 176 -9.82 6.54 10.29
N THR A 177 -9.20 5.98 9.24
CA THR A 177 -7.74 5.94 9.12
C THR A 177 -7.16 7.12 8.35
N GLY A 178 -7.98 7.79 7.55
CA GLY A 178 -7.51 8.77 6.58
C GLY A 178 -6.71 8.17 5.42
N ALA A 179 -6.60 6.83 5.35
CA ALA A 179 -5.89 6.18 4.25
C ALA A 179 -6.64 6.37 2.93
N PRO A 180 -5.94 6.62 1.81
CA PRO A 180 -6.57 6.68 0.50
C PRO A 180 -7.25 5.34 0.17
N LEU A 181 -8.49 5.39 -0.33
CA LEU A 181 -9.27 4.20 -0.70
C LEU A 181 -9.43 4.07 -2.21
N ALA A 182 -9.76 5.16 -2.87
CA ALA A 182 -10.09 5.16 -4.27
C ALA A 182 -10.05 6.56 -4.87
N THR A 183 -10.03 6.67 -6.20
CA THR A 183 -10.39 7.89 -6.90
C THR A 183 -11.47 7.63 -7.94
N LEU A 184 -12.22 8.68 -8.25
CA LEU A 184 -12.96 8.79 -9.49
C LEU A 184 -12.41 9.99 -10.26
N THR A 185 -11.92 9.73 -11.46
CA THR A 185 -11.37 10.77 -12.33
C THR A 185 -12.14 10.79 -13.65
N LEU A 186 -12.50 11.99 -14.09
CA LEU A 186 -13.04 12.23 -15.41
C LEU A 186 -11.99 12.94 -16.24
N ALA A 187 -11.72 12.44 -17.44
CA ALA A 187 -10.76 12.98 -18.38
C ALA A 187 -11.41 13.24 -19.73
N SER A 188 -11.00 14.32 -20.40
CA SER A 188 -11.36 14.65 -21.79
C SER A 188 -10.09 14.92 -22.58
N TRP A 189 -10.13 14.57 -23.88
CA TRP A 189 -9.03 14.80 -24.79
C TRP A 189 -9.37 15.98 -25.73
N ARG A 190 -8.46 16.97 -25.79
CA ARG A 190 -8.63 18.21 -26.57
C ARG A 190 -9.92 18.98 -26.28
N GLU A 191 -10.63 18.62 -25.23
CA GLU A 191 -11.83 19.32 -24.82
C GLU A 191 -11.49 20.25 -23.65
N MET A 192 -11.70 21.53 -23.92
CA MET A 192 -11.19 22.61 -23.07
C MET A 192 -12.16 23.05 -21.98
N VAL A 193 -13.36 22.49 -21.95
CA VAL A 193 -14.32 22.74 -20.88
C VAL A 193 -14.11 21.67 -19.81
N PRO A 194 -13.34 21.99 -18.77
CA PRO A 194 -13.11 21.03 -17.71
C PRO A 194 -14.42 20.75 -16.99
N ILE A 195 -14.55 19.54 -16.49
CA ILE A 195 -15.57 19.24 -15.50
C ILE A 195 -15.27 20.12 -14.29
N ARG A 196 -16.24 20.95 -13.91
CA ARG A 196 -16.04 21.79 -12.72
C ARG A 196 -15.89 20.89 -11.50
N PRO A 197 -14.90 21.15 -10.64
CA PRO A 197 -14.69 20.37 -9.41
C PRO A 197 -15.96 20.21 -8.58
N VAL A 198 -16.79 21.27 -8.52
CA VAL A 198 -18.04 21.25 -7.75
C VAL A 198 -19.05 20.24 -8.31
N ASP A 199 -19.13 20.07 -9.62
CA ASP A 199 -20.08 19.12 -10.23
C ASP A 199 -19.68 17.68 -9.91
N LEU A 200 -18.37 17.38 -9.90
CA LEU A 200 -17.87 16.08 -9.52
C LEU A 200 -18.07 15.82 -8.00
N LEU A 201 -17.85 16.83 -7.16
CA LEU A 201 -18.11 16.72 -5.71
C LEU A 201 -19.59 16.45 -5.43
N VAL A 202 -20.50 17.18 -6.09
CA VAL A 202 -21.95 16.95 -5.95
C VAL A 202 -22.33 15.56 -6.42
N ALA A 203 -21.83 15.11 -7.56
CA ALA A 203 -22.11 13.78 -8.07
C ALA A 203 -21.60 12.66 -7.15
N THR A 204 -20.48 12.88 -6.46
CA THR A 204 -19.84 11.89 -5.58
C THR A 204 -20.26 11.99 -4.12
N ALA A 205 -21.02 13.02 -3.73
CA ALA A 205 -21.47 13.23 -2.36
C ALA A 205 -22.22 12.01 -1.75
N PRO A 206 -23.06 11.26 -2.49
CA PRO A 206 -23.69 10.05 -1.94
C PRO A 206 -22.70 8.96 -1.56
N VAL A 207 -21.58 8.84 -2.30
CA VAL A 207 -20.52 7.86 -1.98
C VAL A 207 -19.75 8.28 -0.73
N ALA A 208 -19.43 9.56 -0.59
CA ALA A 208 -18.80 10.10 0.61
C ALA A 208 -19.70 9.93 1.84
N ALA A 209 -20.98 10.19 1.72
CA ALA A 209 -21.97 9.99 2.79
C ALA A 209 -22.10 8.51 3.20
N LEU A 210 -22.05 7.59 2.22
CA LEU A 210 -22.04 6.16 2.50
C LEU A 210 -20.80 5.75 3.31
N LEU A 211 -19.62 6.21 2.94
CA LEU A 211 -18.38 5.93 3.66
C LEU A 211 -18.45 6.40 5.11
N GLN A 212 -18.90 7.64 5.32
CA GLN A 212 -19.06 8.21 6.65
C GLN A 212 -20.13 7.47 7.48
N GLY A 213 -21.26 7.15 6.87
CA GLY A 213 -22.34 6.39 7.52
C GLY A 213 -21.88 4.99 7.95
N THR A 214 -21.15 4.29 7.09
CA THR A 214 -20.56 2.98 7.38
C THR A 214 -19.55 3.06 8.52
N ALA A 215 -18.63 4.02 8.47
CA ALA A 215 -17.64 4.23 9.54
C ALA A 215 -18.31 4.55 10.88
N ALA A 216 -19.33 5.42 10.88
CA ALA A 216 -20.09 5.74 12.08
C ALA A 216 -20.86 4.54 12.64
N HIS A 217 -21.43 3.70 11.75
CA HIS A 217 -22.10 2.44 12.16
C HIS A 217 -21.10 1.47 12.79
N HIS A 218 -19.95 1.25 12.14
CA HIS A 218 -18.89 0.40 12.67
C HIS A 218 -18.37 0.93 14.02
N GLY A 219 -18.12 2.24 14.12
CA GLY A 219 -17.67 2.88 15.35
C GLY A 219 -18.63 2.67 16.51
N ARG A 220 -19.95 2.79 16.29
CA ARG A 220 -20.98 2.50 17.32
C ARG A 220 -20.94 1.04 17.76
N ARG A 221 -20.82 0.10 16.83
CA ARG A 221 -20.74 -1.34 17.16
C ARG A 221 -19.50 -1.67 18.00
N ILE A 222 -18.35 -1.12 17.61
CA ILE A 222 -17.09 -1.29 18.36
C ILE A 222 -17.22 -0.69 19.75
N ALA A 223 -17.74 0.53 19.86
CA ALA A 223 -17.96 1.19 21.15
C ALA A 223 -18.90 0.43 22.08
N THR A 224 -20.01 -0.10 21.55
CA THR A 224 -20.94 -0.93 22.32
C THR A 224 -20.29 -2.21 22.81
N ALA A 225 -19.60 -2.96 21.94
CA ALA A 225 -18.91 -4.19 22.30
C ALA A 225 -17.78 -3.93 23.33
N PHE A 226 -17.06 -2.83 23.16
CA PHE A 226 -16.02 -2.41 24.10
C PHE A 226 -16.61 -2.10 25.48
N ALA A 227 -17.64 -1.28 25.56
CA ALA A 227 -18.27 -0.89 26.82
C ALA A 227 -18.92 -2.08 27.55
N GLU A 228 -19.49 -3.03 26.83
CA GLU A 228 -20.02 -4.27 27.42
C GLU A 228 -18.94 -5.13 28.05
N LEU A 229 -17.80 -5.27 27.37
CA LEU A 229 -16.67 -6.04 27.88
C LEU A 229 -15.94 -5.31 29.01
N GLU A 230 -15.79 -3.98 28.92
CA GLU A 230 -15.13 -3.16 29.94
C GLU A 230 -15.77 -3.29 31.31
N ARG A 231 -17.12 -3.39 31.38
CA ARG A 231 -17.83 -3.60 32.66
C ARG A 231 -17.51 -4.91 33.35
N ARG A 232 -16.94 -5.87 32.64
CA ARG A 232 -16.64 -7.24 33.11
C ARG A 232 -15.14 -7.51 33.19
N THR A 233 -14.30 -6.55 32.74
CA THR A 233 -12.85 -6.72 32.60
C THR A 233 -12.15 -5.79 33.59
N THR A 234 -11.30 -6.32 34.46
CA THR A 234 -10.48 -5.57 35.40
C THR A 234 -9.09 -5.28 34.84
N GLY A 235 -8.62 -6.10 33.93
CA GLY A 235 -7.33 -6.02 33.26
C GLY A 235 -7.32 -5.07 32.04
N PRO A 236 -6.21 -5.04 31.30
CA PRO A 236 -6.12 -4.33 30.04
C PRO A 236 -7.18 -4.80 29.03
N LEU A 237 -7.88 -3.82 28.42
CA LEU A 237 -8.82 -4.04 27.34
C LEU A 237 -8.56 -3.02 26.23
N LEU A 238 -8.41 -3.53 25.01
CA LEU A 238 -8.23 -2.74 23.80
C LEU A 238 -9.28 -3.12 22.76
N ALA A 239 -9.65 -2.15 21.94
CA ALA A 239 -10.29 -2.38 20.64
C ALA A 239 -9.29 -2.00 19.56
N LEU A 240 -9.04 -2.89 18.62
CA LEU A 240 -8.16 -2.68 17.48
C LEU A 240 -8.96 -2.81 16.18
N ASP A 241 -8.65 -1.95 15.19
CA ASP A 241 -9.14 -2.14 13.84
C ASP A 241 -8.38 -3.29 13.13
N LEU A 242 -8.83 -3.64 11.94
CA LEU A 242 -8.21 -4.73 11.15
C LEU A 242 -6.84 -4.37 10.57
N ALA A 243 -6.39 -3.13 10.75
CA ALA A 243 -5.03 -2.70 10.44
C ALA A 243 -4.12 -2.71 11.68
N GLY A 244 -4.66 -3.10 12.85
CA GLY A 244 -3.91 -3.15 14.11
C GLY A 244 -3.80 -1.80 14.82
N ARG A 245 -4.63 -0.82 14.46
CA ARG A 245 -4.65 0.48 15.13
C ARG A 245 -5.58 0.44 16.34
N VAL A 246 -5.15 1.05 17.44
CA VAL A 246 -5.96 1.16 18.66
C VAL A 246 -7.13 2.11 18.43
N VAL A 247 -8.35 1.60 18.48
CA VAL A 247 -9.59 2.40 18.37
C VAL A 247 -10.04 2.87 19.73
N ALA A 248 -9.96 2.00 20.74
CA ALA A 248 -10.28 2.32 22.12
C ALA A 248 -9.38 1.53 23.09
N ALA A 249 -9.15 2.08 24.27
CA ALA A 249 -8.38 1.46 25.34
C ALA A 249 -8.93 1.88 26.69
N ASN A 250 -9.09 0.94 27.63
CA ASN A 250 -9.44 1.23 29.00
C ASN A 250 -8.25 1.82 29.79
N THR A 251 -8.48 2.25 31.02
CA THR A 251 -7.45 2.85 31.87
C THR A 251 -6.25 1.90 32.10
N ALA A 252 -6.50 0.60 32.27
CA ALA A 252 -5.44 -0.37 32.48
C ALA A 252 -4.55 -0.54 31.23
N ALA A 253 -5.15 -0.58 30.04
CA ALA A 253 -4.42 -0.64 28.78
C ALA A 253 -3.64 0.66 28.49
N ARG A 254 -4.22 1.83 28.78
CA ARG A 254 -3.54 3.13 28.62
C ARG A 254 -2.32 3.27 29.52
N ARG A 255 -2.39 2.77 30.76
CA ARG A 255 -1.23 2.73 31.68
C ARG A 255 -0.08 1.87 31.11
N ARG A 256 -0.39 0.91 30.27
CA ARG A 256 0.58 0.07 29.55
C ARG A 256 0.99 0.66 28.20
N GLY A 257 0.55 1.87 27.90
CA GLY A 257 0.97 2.64 26.72
C GLY A 257 0.09 2.50 25.49
N ALA A 258 -1.10 1.90 25.57
CA ALA A 258 -2.06 1.92 24.48
C ALA A 258 -2.59 3.34 24.26
N VAL A 259 -2.38 3.88 23.07
CA VAL A 259 -2.85 5.22 22.68
C VAL A 259 -3.87 5.08 21.54
N PRO A 260 -5.14 5.49 21.75
CA PRO A 260 -6.11 5.52 20.66
C PRO A 260 -5.63 6.36 19.48
N GLY A 261 -5.81 5.85 18.27
CA GLY A 261 -5.33 6.45 17.03
C GLY A 261 -3.93 6.01 16.61
N GLU A 262 -3.13 5.41 17.48
CA GLU A 262 -1.81 4.85 17.15
C GLU A 262 -1.91 3.36 16.76
N TYR A 263 -0.96 2.92 15.95
CA TYR A 263 -0.81 1.51 15.63
C TYR A 263 -0.17 0.75 16.78
N ALA A 264 -0.77 -0.37 17.15
CA ALA A 264 -0.20 -1.31 18.10
C ALA A 264 0.92 -2.17 17.44
N THR A 265 1.85 -1.52 16.74
CA THR A 265 2.87 -2.18 15.89
C THR A 265 4.31 -1.86 16.29
N GLY A 266 4.56 -1.44 17.52
CA GLY A 266 5.93 -1.36 18.06
C GLY A 266 6.88 -0.35 17.39
N ARG A 267 6.39 0.78 16.87
CA ARG A 267 7.26 1.82 16.28
C ARG A 267 7.99 2.70 17.31
N THR A 268 7.71 2.54 18.57
CA THR A 268 8.41 3.28 19.64
C THR A 268 9.33 2.30 20.41
N PRO A 269 10.62 2.57 20.55
CA PRO A 269 11.51 1.75 21.35
C PRO A 269 11.18 1.94 22.83
N GLY A 270 10.43 1.00 23.39
CA GLY A 270 10.08 0.94 24.82
C GLY A 270 9.47 -0.43 25.12
N PRO A 271 9.49 -0.90 26.37
CA PRO A 271 8.94 -2.19 26.77
C PRO A 271 7.40 -2.11 26.79
N ARG A 272 6.76 -2.33 25.63
CA ARG A 272 5.31 -2.21 25.49
C ARG A 272 4.75 -3.38 24.70
N ASP A 273 4.44 -4.44 25.39
CA ASP A 273 3.91 -5.73 24.94
C ASP A 273 2.58 -5.60 24.17
N ILE A 274 1.72 -4.67 24.59
CA ILE A 274 0.42 -4.38 23.99
C ILE A 274 0.52 -3.99 22.51
N HIS A 275 1.63 -3.34 22.11
CA HIS A 275 1.85 -2.96 20.71
C HIS A 275 2.00 -4.14 19.75
N SER A 276 2.30 -5.33 20.27
CA SER A 276 2.40 -6.56 19.47
C SER A 276 1.04 -7.09 19.01
N LEU A 277 -0.07 -6.68 19.66
CA LEU A 277 -1.42 -7.09 19.29
C LEU A 277 -1.82 -6.65 17.86
N GLY A 278 -1.23 -5.57 17.35
CA GLY A 278 -1.47 -5.15 15.97
C GLY A 278 -0.99 -6.14 14.91
N HIS A 279 0.01 -6.96 15.25
CA HIS A 279 0.55 -7.96 14.32
C HIS A 279 -0.38 -9.16 14.10
N VAL A 280 -1.34 -9.39 14.99
CA VAL A 280 -2.32 -10.49 14.84
C VAL A 280 -3.56 -10.09 14.03
N ALA A 281 -3.69 -8.82 13.67
CA ALA A 281 -4.85 -8.35 12.91
C ALA A 281 -5.09 -9.10 11.59
N PRO A 282 -4.07 -9.43 10.78
CA PRO A 282 -4.25 -10.25 9.58
C PRO A 282 -4.80 -11.65 9.89
N ASP A 283 -4.24 -12.32 10.91
CA ASP A 283 -4.63 -13.69 11.28
C ASP A 283 -6.06 -13.72 11.84
N VAL A 284 -6.42 -12.73 12.68
CA VAL A 284 -7.81 -12.56 13.17
C VAL A 284 -8.76 -12.36 12.00
N ARG A 285 -8.39 -11.54 11.03
CA ARG A 285 -9.22 -11.27 9.85
C ARG A 285 -9.45 -12.53 9.01
N GLU A 286 -8.44 -13.35 8.83
CA GLU A 286 -8.53 -14.62 8.10
C GLU A 286 -9.45 -15.60 8.83
N ARG A 287 -9.21 -15.85 10.12
CA ARG A 287 -10.03 -16.76 10.94
C ARG A 287 -11.50 -16.36 11.00
N VAL A 288 -11.77 -15.07 11.19
CA VAL A 288 -13.16 -14.57 11.26
C VAL A 288 -13.86 -14.62 9.91
N ARG A 289 -13.11 -14.56 8.80
CA ARG A 289 -13.69 -14.75 7.46
C ARG A 289 -14.22 -16.18 7.31
N ASP A 290 -13.47 -17.17 7.80
CA ASP A 290 -13.83 -18.59 7.72
C ASP A 290 -14.92 -18.94 8.75
N ASP A 291 -14.83 -18.38 9.95
CA ASP A 291 -15.82 -18.52 11.02
C ASP A 291 -16.12 -17.19 11.71
N PRO A 292 -17.25 -16.52 11.40
CA PRO A 292 -17.65 -15.27 12.06
C PRO A 292 -17.87 -15.39 13.57
N GLY A 293 -18.04 -16.59 14.09
CA GLY A 293 -18.17 -16.90 15.51
C GLY A 293 -16.82 -17.14 16.23
N TRP A 294 -15.73 -17.20 15.48
CA TRP A 294 -14.42 -17.53 16.01
C TRP A 294 -13.99 -16.60 17.16
N ARG A 295 -13.34 -17.19 18.16
CA ARG A 295 -12.73 -16.47 19.28
C ARG A 295 -11.43 -17.19 19.62
N GLY A 296 -10.36 -16.42 19.85
CA GLY A 296 -9.06 -16.98 20.07
C GLY A 296 -8.30 -16.36 21.23
N THR A 297 -7.11 -16.86 21.44
CA THR A 297 -6.14 -16.33 22.39
C THR A 297 -4.81 -16.07 21.74
N VAL A 298 -4.13 -15.02 22.17
CA VAL A 298 -2.79 -14.66 21.74
C VAL A 298 -1.90 -14.56 22.96
N SER A 299 -0.80 -15.29 22.97
CA SER A 299 0.21 -15.15 24.00
C SER A 299 1.29 -14.16 23.56
N LEU A 300 1.47 -13.11 24.34
CA LEU A 300 2.51 -12.11 24.15
C LEU A 300 3.50 -12.19 25.28
N ARG A 301 4.79 -12.14 24.95
CA ARG A 301 5.83 -12.07 25.97
C ARG A 301 5.94 -10.64 26.49
N SER A 302 5.73 -10.45 27.78
CA SER A 302 5.91 -9.17 28.44
C SER A 302 7.38 -8.76 28.43
N ALA A 303 7.65 -7.58 27.91
CA ALA A 303 9.01 -7.03 27.93
C ALA A 303 9.44 -6.54 29.32
N VAL A 304 8.49 -6.47 30.27
CA VAL A 304 8.73 -5.98 31.63
C VAL A 304 8.95 -7.15 32.60
N THR A 305 8.12 -8.19 32.52
CA THR A 305 8.16 -9.33 33.43
C THR A 305 8.84 -10.55 32.87
N ASP A 306 9.16 -10.55 31.58
CA ASP A 306 9.65 -11.70 30.78
C ASP A 306 8.72 -12.94 30.83
N GLU A 307 7.47 -12.76 31.28
CA GLU A 307 6.44 -13.79 31.34
C GLU A 307 5.51 -13.68 30.10
N ASP A 308 4.96 -14.83 29.69
CA ASP A 308 3.97 -14.89 28.63
C ASP A 308 2.58 -14.50 29.20
N GLU A 309 2.03 -13.41 28.71
CA GLU A 309 0.67 -12.95 29.04
C GLU A 309 -0.29 -13.31 27.91
N THR A 310 -1.41 -13.93 28.24
CA THR A 310 -2.41 -14.36 27.27
C THR A 310 -3.53 -13.34 27.15
N PHE A 311 -3.71 -12.82 25.94
CA PHE A 311 -4.84 -11.98 25.56
C PHE A 311 -5.89 -12.82 24.86
N ARG A 312 -7.12 -12.70 25.29
CA ARG A 312 -8.28 -13.20 24.59
C ARG A 312 -8.65 -12.24 23.48
N VAL A 313 -8.87 -12.76 22.28
CA VAL A 313 -9.26 -12.01 21.09
C VAL A 313 -10.72 -12.29 20.75
N ILE A 314 -11.52 -11.24 20.64
CA ILE A 314 -12.93 -11.31 20.37
C ILE A 314 -13.22 -10.42 19.16
N PRO A 315 -13.58 -10.98 18.00
CA PRO A 315 -13.90 -10.17 16.84
C PRO A 315 -15.19 -9.38 17.04
N VAL A 316 -15.23 -8.21 16.44
CA VAL A 316 -16.43 -7.38 16.28
C VAL A 316 -16.82 -7.43 14.82
N VAL A 317 -18.02 -7.92 14.53
CA VAL A 317 -18.49 -8.12 13.16
C VAL A 317 -19.65 -7.20 12.81
N ALA A 318 -19.77 -6.85 11.54
CA ALA A 318 -20.92 -6.18 10.96
C ALA A 318 -21.51 -7.08 9.86
N GLY A 319 -22.58 -7.81 10.18
CA GLY A 319 -23.01 -8.94 9.37
C GLY A 319 -21.99 -10.08 9.47
N ALA A 320 -21.50 -10.56 8.33
CA ALA A 320 -20.43 -11.57 8.26
C ALA A 320 -19.02 -10.95 8.21
N ASP A 321 -18.89 -9.63 8.05
CA ASP A 321 -17.60 -8.97 7.87
C ASP A 321 -16.99 -8.56 9.22
N PRO A 322 -15.75 -8.97 9.52
CA PRO A 322 -15.02 -8.45 10.67
C PRO A 322 -14.71 -6.97 10.44
N ILE A 323 -14.93 -6.16 11.47
CA ILE A 323 -14.67 -4.71 11.42
C ILE A 323 -13.61 -4.26 12.43
N ALA A 324 -13.42 -5.04 13.49
CA ALA A 324 -12.44 -4.82 14.55
C ALA A 324 -12.30 -6.08 15.39
N PHE A 325 -11.41 -6.06 16.37
CA PHE A 325 -11.38 -7.05 17.44
C PHE A 325 -11.08 -6.40 18.79
N LEU A 326 -11.57 -7.03 19.85
CA LEU A 326 -11.27 -6.68 21.22
C LEU A 326 -10.18 -7.62 21.74
N ALA A 327 -9.23 -7.12 22.52
CA ALA A 327 -8.20 -7.92 23.19
C ALA A 327 -8.20 -7.60 24.68
N CYS A 328 -8.30 -8.62 25.53
CA CYS A 328 -8.28 -8.48 26.98
C CYS A 328 -7.55 -9.64 27.67
N THR A 329 -7.04 -9.39 28.89
CA THR A 329 -6.26 -10.38 29.68
C THR A 329 -7.12 -11.19 30.67
N ASP A 330 -8.44 -11.05 30.68
CA ASP A 330 -9.29 -11.68 31.69
C ASP A 330 -9.36 -13.21 31.53
N ALA A 331 -8.86 -13.92 32.54
CA ALA A 331 -8.72 -15.37 32.57
C ALA A 331 -10.03 -16.14 32.79
N ARG A 332 -11.19 -15.48 33.01
CA ARG A 332 -12.45 -16.16 33.39
C ARG A 332 -13.35 -16.59 32.25
N ALA A 333 -12.91 -16.46 31.02
CA ALA A 333 -13.73 -16.84 29.89
C ALA A 333 -13.07 -17.90 29.04
N GLY A 334 -13.68 -19.06 29.11
CA GLY A 334 -13.36 -20.33 28.50
C GLY A 334 -12.62 -20.34 27.17
N CYS A 335 -11.96 -21.44 26.97
CA CYS A 335 -11.16 -21.88 25.83
C CYS A 335 -11.55 -21.26 24.49
N GLY A 336 -10.73 -20.31 24.02
CA GLY A 336 -10.67 -19.95 22.61
C GLY A 336 -9.55 -20.74 21.94
N GLU A 337 -9.66 -20.96 20.63
CA GLU A 337 -8.61 -21.56 19.84
C GLU A 337 -7.34 -20.69 19.91
N PRO A 338 -6.16 -21.23 20.29
CA PRO A 338 -4.95 -20.43 20.29
C PRO A 338 -4.60 -19.99 18.87
N LEU A 339 -4.40 -18.70 18.67
CA LEU A 339 -3.58 -18.24 17.55
C LEU A 339 -2.15 -18.66 17.83
N ASP A 340 -1.46 -19.17 16.83
CA ASP A 340 -0.06 -19.52 16.95
C ASP A 340 0.72 -18.38 17.62
N ARG A 341 1.66 -18.73 18.49
CA ARG A 341 2.48 -17.75 19.22
C ARG A 341 2.92 -16.65 18.27
N VAL A 342 2.45 -15.43 18.52
CA VAL A 342 3.05 -14.27 17.86
C VAL A 342 4.52 -14.30 18.19
N PRO A 343 5.42 -14.48 17.23
CA PRO A 343 6.84 -14.45 17.51
C PRO A 343 7.11 -13.12 18.20
N ALA A 344 7.80 -13.17 19.35
CA ALA A 344 8.19 -11.97 20.09
C ALA A 344 8.75 -10.97 19.07
N PRO A 345 8.32 -9.68 19.08
CA PRO A 345 8.80 -8.72 18.11
C PRO A 345 10.32 -8.75 18.20
N ARG A 346 10.94 -9.29 17.16
CA ARG A 346 12.39 -9.28 17.05
C ARG A 346 12.75 -7.82 17.17
N ARG A 347 13.50 -7.46 18.21
CA ARG A 347 13.91 -6.12 18.63
C ARG A 347 14.00 -5.21 17.40
N GLY A 348 13.17 -4.18 17.36
CA GLY A 348 12.82 -3.32 16.27
C GLY A 348 13.90 -3.16 15.21
N GLY A 349 13.81 -3.96 14.17
CA GLY A 349 14.51 -3.63 12.95
C GLY A 349 13.80 -2.41 12.36
N ARG A 350 14.49 -1.28 12.22
CA ARG A 350 14.22 -0.31 11.16
C ARG A 350 13.81 -1.12 9.92
N PRO A 351 12.85 -0.63 9.08
CA PRO A 351 12.58 -1.31 7.82
C PRO A 351 13.92 -1.70 7.22
N GLN A 352 14.18 -3.02 7.19
CA GLN A 352 15.52 -3.55 7.00
C GLN A 352 15.93 -3.17 5.58
N ARG A 353 16.63 -2.06 5.47
CA ARG A 353 17.15 -1.56 4.21
C ARG A 353 18.58 -2.03 4.10
N VAL A 354 18.87 -2.73 3.03
CA VAL A 354 20.17 -3.34 2.79
C VAL A 354 20.98 -2.46 1.87
N PRO A 355 22.03 -1.79 2.36
CA PRO A 355 22.88 -0.99 1.50
C PRO A 355 23.69 -1.88 0.56
N ALA A 356 23.68 -1.54 -0.71
CA ALA A 356 24.43 -2.21 -1.77
C ALA A 356 25.10 -1.20 -2.69
N VAL A 357 26.03 -1.64 -3.48
CA VAL A 357 26.72 -0.82 -4.48
C VAL A 357 26.06 -1.05 -5.83
N GLY A 358 25.59 0.01 -6.45
CA GLY A 358 25.01 0.01 -7.79
C GLY A 358 26.05 -0.03 -8.91
N PRO A 359 25.63 -0.13 -10.19
CA PRO A 359 26.53 -0.26 -11.34
C PRO A 359 27.52 0.89 -11.51
N GLY A 360 27.17 2.09 -11.07
CA GLY A 360 28.01 3.29 -11.11
C GLY A 360 28.80 3.53 -9.83
N GLY A 361 28.90 2.57 -8.90
CA GLY A 361 29.60 2.73 -7.63
C GLY A 361 28.81 3.48 -6.55
N GLN A 362 27.62 4.02 -6.87
CA GLN A 362 26.73 4.68 -5.91
C GLN A 362 26.17 3.68 -4.88
N ILE A 363 25.89 4.17 -3.67
CA ILE A 363 25.18 3.35 -2.67
C ILE A 363 23.69 3.36 -2.99
N VAL A 364 23.15 2.20 -3.28
CA VAL A 364 21.71 1.95 -3.40
C VAL A 364 21.20 1.25 -2.16
N VAL A 365 19.96 1.52 -1.76
CA VAL A 365 19.36 0.96 -0.56
C VAL A 365 18.23 0.04 -0.98
N LEU A 366 18.49 -1.26 -0.91
CA LEU A 366 17.57 -2.31 -1.34
C LEU A 366 16.54 -2.64 -0.25
N ASN A 367 15.31 -2.91 -0.67
CA ASN A 367 14.36 -3.62 0.16
C ASN A 367 14.71 -5.12 0.13
N PRO A 368 14.74 -5.86 1.25
CA PRO A 368 14.98 -7.30 1.25
C PRO A 368 14.05 -8.09 0.29
N ARG A 369 12.84 -7.63 0.05
CA ARG A 369 11.91 -8.26 -0.92
C ARG A 369 12.39 -8.20 -2.37
N GLU A 370 13.24 -7.23 -2.72
CA GLU A 370 13.85 -7.10 -4.05
C GLU A 370 15.03 -8.07 -4.24
N ILE A 371 15.53 -8.64 -3.14
CA ILE A 371 16.67 -9.55 -3.15
C ILE A 371 16.14 -10.99 -3.22
N ARG A 372 16.48 -11.71 -4.30
CA ARG A 372 16.13 -13.11 -4.48
C ARG A 372 17.11 -14.06 -3.77
N SER A 373 18.40 -13.75 -3.90
CA SER A 373 19.46 -14.54 -3.29
C SER A 373 20.69 -13.67 -2.97
N ALA A 374 21.58 -14.18 -2.12
CA ALA A 374 22.89 -13.59 -1.90
C ALA A 374 23.97 -14.68 -2.07
N ARG A 375 25.04 -14.35 -2.81
CA ARG A 375 26.17 -15.26 -3.08
C ARG A 375 27.48 -14.63 -2.68
N ALA A 376 28.27 -15.33 -1.88
CA ALA A 376 29.65 -14.98 -1.62
C ALA A 376 30.53 -15.40 -2.79
N ASP A 377 31.36 -14.46 -3.26
CA ASP A 377 32.35 -14.65 -4.32
C ASP A 377 33.66 -14.01 -3.86
N GLY A 378 34.58 -14.83 -3.41
CA GLY A 378 35.81 -14.38 -2.75
C GLY A 378 35.51 -13.52 -1.52
N HIS A 379 35.98 -12.29 -1.52
CA HIS A 379 35.77 -11.33 -0.43
C HIS A 379 34.48 -10.49 -0.56
N ALA A 380 33.77 -10.62 -1.67
CA ALA A 380 32.54 -9.87 -1.94
C ALA A 380 31.30 -10.74 -1.76
N VAL A 381 30.16 -10.10 -1.44
CA VAL A 381 28.84 -10.74 -1.49
C VAL A 381 28.02 -10.00 -2.53
N TRP A 382 27.36 -10.78 -3.38
CA TRP A 382 26.50 -10.27 -4.45
C TRP A 382 25.04 -10.65 -4.19
N PHE A 383 24.17 -9.67 -4.29
CA PHE A 383 22.73 -9.85 -4.28
C PHE A 383 22.23 -10.04 -5.71
N ALA A 384 21.46 -11.10 -5.94
CA ALA A 384 20.63 -11.22 -7.13
C ALA A 384 19.32 -10.47 -6.85
N THR A 385 19.04 -9.42 -7.60
CA THR A 385 17.83 -8.59 -7.45
C THR A 385 17.01 -8.57 -8.73
N ASP A 386 15.78 -8.09 -8.66
CA ASP A 386 14.91 -7.92 -9.83
C ASP A 386 15.47 -6.87 -10.82
N HIS A 387 16.39 -6.03 -10.36
CA HIS A 387 17.05 -4.98 -11.15
C HIS A 387 18.52 -5.32 -11.50
N GLY A 388 18.85 -6.61 -11.53
CA GLY A 388 20.20 -7.12 -11.80
C GLY A 388 21.07 -7.25 -10.54
N PRO A 389 22.30 -7.72 -10.69
CA PRO A 389 23.19 -7.98 -9.56
C PRO A 389 23.63 -6.69 -8.88
N ARG A 390 23.72 -6.73 -7.54
CA ARG A 390 24.23 -5.62 -6.70
C ARG A 390 25.24 -6.16 -5.71
N ARG A 391 26.34 -5.46 -5.51
CA ARG A 391 27.36 -5.86 -4.55
C ARG A 391 26.96 -5.37 -3.15
N ALA A 392 26.96 -6.25 -2.15
CA ALA A 392 26.76 -5.85 -0.77
C ALA A 392 27.87 -4.87 -0.31
N THR A 393 27.53 -3.91 0.53
CA THR A 393 28.53 -3.03 1.16
C THR A 393 29.34 -3.78 2.23
N ARG A 394 28.75 -4.80 2.84
CA ARG A 394 29.40 -5.67 3.82
C ARG A 394 30.20 -6.78 3.13
N ARG A 395 31.33 -7.11 3.72
CA ARG A 395 32.16 -8.25 3.29
C ARG A 395 31.83 -9.47 4.17
N GLY A 396 31.67 -10.61 3.51
CA GLY A 396 31.40 -11.89 4.17
C GLY A 396 29.90 -12.17 4.32
N ILE A 397 29.53 -13.39 3.93
CA ILE A 397 28.12 -13.83 3.86
C ILE A 397 27.48 -13.96 5.25
N ASP A 398 28.27 -14.18 6.32
CA ASP A 398 27.76 -14.28 7.68
C ASP A 398 27.31 -12.92 8.24
N LEU A 399 27.94 -11.81 7.78
CA LEU A 399 27.51 -10.46 8.11
C LEU A 399 26.24 -10.10 7.35
N VAL A 400 26.18 -10.46 6.07
CA VAL A 400 24.99 -10.27 5.23
C VAL A 400 23.81 -11.10 5.76
N GLU A 401 24.05 -12.32 6.24
CA GLU A 401 23.01 -13.16 6.88
C GLU A 401 22.42 -12.46 8.11
N ARG A 402 23.26 -11.83 8.93
CA ARG A 402 22.80 -11.04 10.09
C ARG A 402 21.99 -9.80 9.65
N ASP A 403 22.44 -9.11 8.60
CA ASP A 403 21.74 -7.95 8.07
C ASP A 403 20.36 -8.35 7.44
N LEU A 404 20.23 -9.57 6.94
CA LEU A 404 19.00 -10.15 6.39
C LEU A 404 18.20 -11.00 7.39
N ALA A 405 18.66 -11.07 8.66
CA ALA A 405 17.99 -11.85 9.69
C ALA A 405 16.56 -11.34 9.94
N GLY A 406 15.58 -12.20 9.79
CA GLY A 406 14.17 -11.85 9.94
C GLY A 406 13.46 -11.36 8.69
N ALA A 407 14.17 -11.22 7.56
CA ALA A 407 13.60 -10.84 6.27
C ALA A 407 13.23 -12.05 5.38
N GLY A 408 13.11 -13.26 5.95
CA GLY A 408 12.73 -14.46 5.22
C GLY A 408 13.86 -15.13 4.44
N PHE A 409 15.13 -14.83 4.77
CA PHE A 409 16.28 -15.47 4.14
C PHE A 409 16.71 -16.72 4.88
N LEU A 410 17.06 -17.75 4.10
CA LEU A 410 17.54 -19.03 4.60
C LEU A 410 18.96 -19.29 4.07
N ARG A 411 19.87 -19.70 4.97
CA ARG A 411 21.18 -20.20 4.57
C ARG A 411 21.03 -21.59 3.95
N VAL A 412 21.41 -21.74 2.69
CA VAL A 412 21.29 -23.02 1.96
C VAL A 412 22.65 -23.63 1.62
N HIS A 413 23.69 -22.80 1.63
CA HIS A 413 25.06 -23.23 1.35
C HIS A 413 26.04 -22.35 2.16
N ARG A 414 27.30 -22.77 2.35
CA ARG A 414 28.34 -21.94 2.99
C ARG A 414 28.50 -20.56 2.34
N SER A 415 28.15 -20.44 1.07
CA SER A 415 28.29 -19.22 0.26
C SER A 415 26.96 -18.67 -0.24
N HIS A 416 25.80 -19.25 0.11
CA HIS A 416 24.50 -18.80 -0.43
C HIS A 416 23.43 -18.64 0.64
N LEU A 417 22.69 -17.52 0.52
CA LEU A 417 21.42 -17.26 1.19
C LEU A 417 20.32 -17.16 0.12
N VAL A 418 19.13 -17.62 0.41
CA VAL A 418 17.98 -17.56 -0.49
C VAL A 418 16.80 -16.95 0.25
N ASN A 419 16.10 -16.05 -0.41
CA ASN A 419 14.82 -15.54 0.07
C ASN A 419 13.75 -16.63 -0.17
N VAL A 420 13.20 -17.18 0.91
CA VAL A 420 12.25 -18.30 0.86
C VAL A 420 11.01 -17.94 0.06
N ALA A 421 10.53 -16.70 0.18
CA ALA A 421 9.36 -16.22 -0.57
C ALA A 421 9.61 -16.09 -2.09
N ARG A 422 10.86 -16.17 -2.54
CA ARG A 422 11.25 -16.03 -3.95
C ARG A 422 11.67 -17.36 -4.59
N ILE A 423 11.56 -18.47 -3.88
CA ILE A 423 11.83 -19.80 -4.41
C ILE A 423 10.71 -20.18 -5.40
N ARG A 424 11.10 -20.53 -6.62
CA ARG A 424 10.18 -20.96 -7.69
C ARG A 424 10.09 -22.46 -7.81
N ASP A 425 11.24 -23.12 -7.75
CA ASP A 425 11.28 -24.58 -7.80
C ASP A 425 12.43 -25.15 -6.97
N VAL A 426 12.30 -26.42 -6.66
CA VAL A 426 13.30 -27.22 -5.95
C VAL A 426 13.46 -28.54 -6.71
N ALA A 427 14.58 -28.71 -7.36
CA ALA A 427 14.89 -29.89 -8.17
C ALA A 427 16.01 -30.73 -7.56
N ARG A 428 16.11 -31.98 -8.00
CA ARG A 428 17.30 -32.81 -7.76
C ARG A 428 18.20 -32.76 -8.99
N ASP A 429 19.48 -32.50 -8.75
CA ASP A 429 20.54 -32.61 -9.75
C ASP A 429 21.54 -33.65 -9.25
N GLY A 430 21.37 -34.89 -9.70
CA GLY A 430 22.02 -36.06 -9.11
C GLY A 430 21.66 -36.20 -7.63
N ASP A 431 22.68 -36.28 -6.77
CA ASP A 431 22.53 -36.41 -5.33
C ASP A 431 22.29 -35.08 -4.58
N ARG A 432 22.24 -33.95 -5.31
CA ARG A 432 22.16 -32.61 -4.73
C ARG A 432 20.79 -31.98 -4.94
N LEU A 433 20.32 -31.31 -3.90
CA LEU A 433 19.16 -30.44 -4.00
C LEU A 433 19.58 -29.08 -4.59
N VAL A 434 18.84 -28.58 -5.53
CA VAL A 434 19.07 -27.28 -6.19
C VAL A 434 17.80 -26.46 -6.11
N ILE A 435 17.94 -25.21 -5.75
CA ILE A 435 16.84 -24.21 -5.67
C ILE A 435 16.97 -23.22 -6.81
N SER A 436 15.84 -22.88 -7.43
CA SER A 436 15.78 -21.81 -8.43
C SER A 436 14.90 -20.65 -7.92
N THR A 437 15.39 -19.42 -8.08
CA THR A 437 14.64 -18.18 -7.80
C THR A 437 14.35 -17.39 -9.08
N ALA A 438 15.04 -17.75 -10.18
CA ALA A 438 14.80 -17.27 -11.54
C ALA A 438 15.18 -18.39 -12.52
N PRO A 439 14.73 -18.35 -13.79
CA PRO A 439 14.95 -19.44 -14.77
C PRO A 439 16.42 -19.83 -14.94
N GLU A 440 17.33 -18.86 -14.86
CA GLU A 440 18.77 -19.08 -15.05
C GLU A 440 19.55 -19.19 -13.73
N GLU A 441 18.90 -19.07 -12.58
CA GLU A 441 19.55 -19.06 -11.27
C GLU A 441 19.40 -20.42 -10.58
N ARG A 442 20.49 -21.20 -10.56
CA ARG A 442 20.54 -22.52 -9.90
C ARG A 442 21.44 -22.43 -8.65
N ILE A 443 20.84 -22.59 -7.47
CA ILE A 443 21.51 -22.45 -6.19
C ILE A 443 21.65 -23.82 -5.52
N PRO A 444 22.87 -24.33 -5.31
CA PRO A 444 23.09 -25.63 -4.69
C PRO A 444 22.79 -25.59 -3.19
N VAL A 445 22.08 -26.58 -2.70
CA VAL A 445 21.83 -26.78 -1.27
C VAL A 445 22.85 -27.77 -0.71
N SER A 446 23.61 -27.38 0.31
CA SER A 446 24.52 -28.32 0.95
C SER A 446 23.76 -29.34 1.81
N ARG A 447 24.28 -30.58 1.93
CA ARG A 447 23.62 -31.69 2.66
C ARG A 447 23.12 -31.32 4.04
N ARG A 448 23.90 -30.55 4.79
CA ARG A 448 23.55 -30.09 6.16
C ARG A 448 22.35 -29.14 6.21
N HIS A 449 22.04 -28.40 5.11
CA HIS A 449 20.96 -27.45 5.05
C HIS A 449 19.66 -28.01 4.44
N VAL A 450 19.70 -29.23 3.87
CA VAL A 450 18.53 -29.90 3.27
C VAL A 450 17.35 -29.99 4.26
N PRO A 451 17.54 -30.39 5.54
CA PRO A 451 16.42 -30.44 6.49
C PRO A 451 15.79 -29.08 6.77
N ALA A 452 16.59 -28.02 6.80
CA ALA A 452 16.10 -26.66 7.03
C ALA A 452 15.29 -26.15 5.81
N VAL A 453 15.75 -26.44 4.60
CA VAL A 453 15.03 -26.09 3.34
C VAL A 453 13.69 -26.83 3.29
N ARG A 454 13.68 -28.14 3.54
CA ARG A 454 12.44 -28.93 3.55
C ARG A 454 11.42 -28.39 4.54
N ARG A 455 11.86 -28.10 5.76
CA ARG A 455 11.00 -27.54 6.81
C ARG A 455 10.45 -26.16 6.41
N ALA A 456 11.27 -25.31 5.83
CA ALA A 456 10.86 -23.96 5.41
C ALA A 456 9.86 -23.97 4.25
N LEU A 457 9.86 -25.03 3.43
CA LEU A 457 8.98 -25.17 2.27
C LEU A 457 7.81 -26.15 2.50
N GLY A 458 7.76 -26.83 3.63
CA GLY A 458 6.72 -27.81 3.94
C GLY A 458 6.80 -29.10 3.09
N ILE A 459 7.98 -29.51 2.59
CA ILE A 459 8.20 -30.68 1.71
C ILE A 459 9.13 -31.73 2.32
#